data_65fc3daa564c0974b31079a377ef1da9
#
_entry.id   65fc3daa564c0974b31079a377ef1da9
#
_cell.length_a   1.000
_cell.length_b   1.000
_cell.length_c   1.000
_cell.angle_alpha   90.00
_cell.angle_beta   90.00
_cell.angle_gamma   90.00
#
_symmetry.space_group_name_H-M   'P 1'
#
loop_
_entity.id
_entity.type
_entity.pdbx_description
1 polymer ?
#
loop_
_entity_poly.entity_id
_entity_poly.type
_entity_poly.pdbx_seq_one_letter_code
_entity_poly.pdbx_strand_id
1 'polypeptide(L)'
;MRLSLRARITVMFVATVLGVGCALIGLVYAYLKLTPVPVMASFPGTDDGVVIDGAVPVTDEILRRILLASLGALALLTALAGVVGWFVAGLVITPLRSIADDARTVTRGDLSARIDYDGPRDEVGELAEALNAMLDELADAVERQRRFAANASHELKTPIATIQTVADVALSGDDADLRPALGRIREVNARNASTVSSLLQLANVQVRDRAAVDLAAVCREIGAAHGMPVDATPLTVDASPSLIRQAVDNLARNAAIHGADGSITLRPAGAFAEITVESGGAPLDPAEVATWTEPFARARRTSSSGHGLGLALVTAIAKAHGGSVELAARAGGGLVVKLLLPA
;
A
#
# COMPACT_ATOMS: atom_id res chain seq x y z
N MET A 1 -38.01 4.51 -2.59
CA MET A 1 -37.09 5.32 -3.43
C MET A 1 -35.96 5.84 -2.55
N ARG A 2 -34.70 5.49 -2.82
CA ARG A 2 -33.56 6.06 -2.08
C ARG A 2 -33.21 7.40 -2.73
N LEU A 3 -33.40 8.49 -1.98
CA LEU A 3 -33.00 9.83 -2.42
C LEU A 3 -31.50 9.86 -2.72
N SER A 4 -31.07 10.53 -3.79
CA SER A 4 -29.66 10.75 -4.08
C SER A 4 -29.00 11.54 -2.94
N LEU A 5 -27.68 11.34 -2.73
CA LEU A 5 -26.94 12.06 -1.68
C LEU A 5 -27.12 13.59 -1.81
N ARG A 6 -27.10 14.10 -3.05
CA ARG A 6 -27.35 15.50 -3.35
C ARG A 6 -28.73 15.96 -2.84
N ALA A 7 -29.79 15.18 -3.10
CA ALA A 7 -31.12 15.47 -2.62
C ALA A 7 -31.23 15.42 -1.09
N ARG A 8 -30.53 14.46 -0.43
CA ARG A 8 -30.54 14.37 1.04
C ARG A 8 -29.89 15.59 1.69
N ILE A 9 -28.74 16.06 1.18
CA ILE A 9 -28.06 17.26 1.71
C ILE A 9 -28.95 18.50 1.50
N THR A 10 -29.53 18.66 0.32
CA THR A 10 -30.44 19.78 0.04
C THR A 10 -31.65 19.78 0.97
N VAL A 11 -32.30 18.62 1.17
CA VAL A 11 -33.43 18.49 2.09
C VAL A 11 -33.04 18.79 3.52
N MET A 12 -31.86 18.35 3.95
CA MET A 12 -31.33 18.61 5.30
C MET A 12 -31.10 20.11 5.51
N PHE A 13 -30.55 20.81 4.50
CA PHE A 13 -30.32 22.25 4.53
C PHE A 13 -31.66 23.04 4.61
N VAL A 14 -32.63 22.67 3.78
CA VAL A 14 -33.97 23.23 3.78
C VAL A 14 -34.68 22.99 5.11
N ALA A 15 -34.64 21.77 5.64
CA ALA A 15 -35.27 21.43 6.92
C ALA A 15 -34.66 22.19 8.09
N THR A 16 -33.34 22.40 8.09
CA THR A 16 -32.65 23.19 9.13
C THR A 16 -33.08 24.64 9.09
N VAL A 17 -33.07 25.29 7.90
CA VAL A 17 -33.49 26.69 7.74
C VAL A 17 -34.96 26.87 8.14
N LEU A 18 -35.83 25.96 7.72
CA LEU A 18 -37.25 25.99 8.06
C LEU A 18 -37.48 25.81 9.58
N GLY A 19 -36.81 24.84 10.18
CA GLY A 19 -36.94 24.53 11.62
C GLY A 19 -36.48 25.70 12.51
N VAL A 20 -35.27 26.23 12.23
CA VAL A 20 -34.72 27.37 12.96
C VAL A 20 -35.58 28.61 12.74
N GLY A 21 -36.04 28.87 11.49
CA GLY A 21 -36.90 29.99 11.17
C GLY A 21 -38.26 29.91 11.85
N CYS A 22 -38.92 28.76 11.88
CA CYS A 22 -40.17 28.57 12.63
C CYS A 22 -39.98 28.78 14.14
N ALA A 23 -38.91 28.26 14.70
CA ALA A 23 -38.60 28.44 16.12
C ALA A 23 -38.40 29.93 16.48
N LEU A 24 -37.65 30.66 15.63
CA LEU A 24 -37.41 32.09 15.81
C LEU A 24 -38.70 32.90 15.72
N ILE A 25 -39.53 32.66 14.70
CA ILE A 25 -40.81 33.32 14.54
C ILE A 25 -41.71 33.05 15.74
N GLY A 26 -41.77 31.80 16.21
CA GLY A 26 -42.56 31.43 17.39
C GLY A 26 -42.07 32.13 18.67
N LEU A 27 -40.77 32.26 18.86
CA LEU A 27 -40.18 32.94 20.00
C LEU A 27 -40.47 34.47 19.96
N VAL A 28 -40.30 35.10 18.80
CA VAL A 28 -40.56 36.53 18.62
C VAL A 28 -42.08 36.82 18.82
N TYR A 29 -42.93 35.97 18.28
CA TYR A 29 -44.37 36.10 18.45
C TYR A 29 -44.78 35.96 19.92
N ALA A 30 -44.25 34.98 20.64
CA ALA A 30 -44.50 34.79 22.06
C ALA A 30 -43.98 35.96 22.89
N TYR A 31 -42.79 36.47 22.59
CA TYR A 31 -42.20 37.63 23.26
C TYR A 31 -43.07 38.87 23.07
N LEU A 32 -43.46 39.21 21.84
CA LEU A 32 -44.30 40.39 21.55
C LEU A 32 -45.70 40.31 22.17
N LYS A 33 -46.27 39.10 22.35
CA LYS A 33 -47.54 38.88 23.00
C LYS A 33 -47.50 39.00 24.53
N LEU A 34 -46.37 38.61 25.12
CA LEU A 34 -46.21 38.57 26.57
C LEU A 34 -45.62 39.87 27.14
N THR A 35 -44.92 40.65 26.34
CA THR A 35 -44.23 41.87 26.77
C THR A 35 -44.93 43.10 26.22
N PRO A 36 -45.55 43.97 27.04
CA PRO A 36 -46.13 45.20 26.58
C PRO A 36 -45.04 46.18 26.11
N VAL A 37 -45.27 46.83 24.98
CA VAL A 37 -44.32 47.79 24.41
C VAL A 37 -44.51 49.15 25.07
N PRO A 38 -43.46 49.76 25.67
CA PRO A 38 -43.55 51.10 26.23
C PRO A 38 -43.73 52.08 25.05
N VAL A 39 -44.78 52.89 25.11
CA VAL A 39 -45.03 53.96 24.12
C VAL A 39 -44.98 55.28 24.80
N MET A 40 -44.04 56.11 24.40
CA MET A 40 -44.01 57.51 24.76
C MET A 40 -44.79 58.33 23.71
N ALA A 41 -45.97 58.83 24.06
CA ALA A 41 -46.74 59.71 23.18
C ALA A 41 -46.49 61.19 23.60
N SER A 42 -45.92 61.97 22.69
CA SER A 42 -45.80 63.41 22.85
C SER A 42 -46.92 64.09 22.01
N PHE A 43 -47.77 64.86 22.66
CA PHE A 43 -48.81 65.61 21.95
C PHE A 43 -48.32 67.06 21.69
N PRO A 44 -48.27 67.50 20.42
CA PRO A 44 -47.95 68.89 20.12
C PRO A 44 -49.14 69.80 20.45
N GLY A 45 -48.94 70.71 21.40
CA GLY A 45 -49.99 71.76 21.65
C GLY A 45 -50.30 72.07 23.12
N THR A 46 -49.64 71.51 24.10
CA THR A 46 -49.75 71.94 25.50
C THR A 46 -48.35 72.36 26.02
N ASP A 47 -48.29 73.57 26.58
CA ASP A 47 -47.02 74.17 27.11
C ASP A 47 -46.36 73.39 28.27
N ASP A 48 -47.10 72.44 28.82
CA ASP A 48 -46.58 71.38 29.73
C ASP A 48 -46.71 70.02 29.02
N GLY A 49 -45.59 69.53 28.44
CA GLY A 49 -45.55 68.22 27.79
C GLY A 49 -46.03 67.11 28.72
N VAL A 50 -47.26 66.70 28.60
CA VAL A 50 -47.77 65.52 29.34
C VAL A 50 -47.20 64.28 28.68
N VAL A 51 -46.15 63.73 29.31
CA VAL A 51 -45.60 62.44 28.96
C VAL A 51 -46.52 61.38 29.56
N ILE A 52 -47.33 60.74 28.76
CA ILE A 52 -48.08 59.54 29.18
C ILE A 52 -47.16 58.35 29.06
N ASP A 53 -46.57 57.94 30.16
CA ASP A 53 -45.86 56.68 30.27
C ASP A 53 -46.88 55.54 30.39
N GLY A 54 -47.16 54.86 29.30
CA GLY A 54 -48.14 53.80 29.23
C GLY A 54 -47.62 52.61 28.44
N ALA A 55 -47.78 51.44 29.00
CA ALA A 55 -47.52 50.17 28.28
C ALA A 55 -48.78 49.79 27.46
N VAL A 56 -48.67 49.87 26.14
CA VAL A 56 -49.80 49.48 25.24
C VAL A 56 -49.54 48.03 24.75
N PRO A 57 -50.51 47.11 24.91
CA PRO A 57 -50.37 45.78 24.32
C PRO A 57 -50.35 45.89 22.77
N VAL A 58 -49.46 45.15 22.13
CA VAL A 58 -49.41 45.13 20.68
C VAL A 58 -50.74 44.61 20.14
N THR A 59 -51.39 45.39 19.27
CA THR A 59 -52.70 45.02 18.77
C THR A 59 -52.62 43.78 17.92
N ASP A 60 -53.64 42.90 17.95
CA ASP A 60 -53.69 41.64 17.18
C ASP A 60 -53.44 41.87 15.66
N GLU A 61 -53.83 43.05 15.16
CA GLU A 61 -53.60 43.40 13.72
C GLU A 61 -52.10 43.61 13.43
N ILE A 62 -51.32 44.22 14.33
CA ILE A 62 -49.88 44.40 14.18
C ILE A 62 -49.18 43.05 14.27
N LEU A 63 -49.55 42.21 15.23
CA LEU A 63 -49.03 40.87 15.39
C LEU A 63 -49.28 40.01 14.13
N ARG A 64 -50.47 40.10 13.57
CA ARG A 64 -50.84 39.40 12.35
C ARG A 64 -50.01 39.84 11.14
N ARG A 65 -49.78 41.13 10.96
CA ARG A 65 -48.92 41.68 9.87
C ARG A 65 -47.48 41.24 10.01
N ILE A 66 -46.91 41.29 11.22
CA ILE A 66 -45.58 40.81 11.50
C ILE A 66 -45.44 39.31 11.20
N LEU A 67 -46.45 38.51 11.64
CA LEU A 67 -46.44 37.08 11.39
C LEU A 67 -46.50 36.77 9.88
N LEU A 68 -47.40 37.44 9.12
CA LEU A 68 -47.50 37.24 7.67
C LEU A 68 -46.23 37.65 6.94
N ALA A 69 -45.62 38.78 7.30
CA ALA A 69 -44.34 39.21 6.74
C ALA A 69 -43.21 38.23 7.07
N SER A 70 -43.16 37.76 8.31
CA SER A 70 -42.13 36.76 8.77
C SER A 70 -42.29 35.41 8.04
N LEU A 71 -43.51 34.93 7.84
CA LEU A 71 -43.78 33.72 7.07
C LEU A 71 -43.40 33.88 5.59
N GLY A 72 -43.68 35.06 4.99
CA GLY A 72 -43.23 35.36 3.64
C GLY A 72 -41.73 35.39 3.48
N ALA A 73 -41.05 36.04 4.44
CA ALA A 73 -39.58 36.05 4.47
C ALA A 73 -38.98 34.63 4.69
N LEU A 74 -39.59 33.82 5.57
CA LEU A 74 -39.17 32.44 5.80
C LEU A 74 -39.34 31.59 4.54
N ALA A 75 -40.46 31.72 3.83
CA ALA A 75 -40.69 31.02 2.57
C ALA A 75 -39.61 31.36 1.52
N LEU A 76 -39.28 32.66 1.38
CA LEU A 76 -38.23 33.12 0.47
C LEU A 76 -36.85 32.58 0.87
N LEU A 77 -36.49 32.66 2.14
CA LEU A 77 -35.23 32.14 2.66
C LEU A 77 -35.12 30.62 2.48
N THR A 78 -36.20 29.88 2.70
CA THR A 78 -36.28 28.44 2.51
C THR A 78 -36.08 28.04 1.05
N ALA A 79 -36.70 28.78 0.12
CA ALA A 79 -36.49 28.57 -1.31
C ALA A 79 -35.02 28.84 -1.73
N LEU A 80 -34.47 29.94 -1.25
CA LEU A 80 -33.07 30.30 -1.50
C LEU A 80 -32.10 29.23 -0.92
N ALA A 81 -32.36 28.77 0.31
CA ALA A 81 -31.61 27.70 0.93
C ALA A 81 -31.66 26.40 0.12
N GLY A 82 -32.79 26.08 -0.50
CA GLY A 82 -32.91 24.96 -1.42
C GLY A 82 -32.01 25.08 -2.65
N VAL A 83 -32.01 26.26 -3.29
CA VAL A 83 -31.16 26.54 -4.45
C VAL A 83 -29.66 26.47 -4.07
N VAL A 84 -29.27 27.16 -3.01
CA VAL A 84 -27.86 27.17 -2.54
C VAL A 84 -27.42 25.76 -2.13
N GLY A 85 -28.26 25.06 -1.36
CA GLY A 85 -27.97 23.69 -0.93
C GLY A 85 -27.81 22.72 -2.11
N TRP A 86 -28.60 22.88 -3.17
CA TRP A 86 -28.45 22.07 -4.39
C TRP A 86 -27.13 22.34 -5.13
N PHE A 87 -26.72 23.61 -5.20
CA PHE A 87 -25.46 24.02 -5.84
C PHE A 87 -24.26 23.52 -5.05
N VAL A 88 -24.22 23.78 -3.74
CA VAL A 88 -23.12 23.37 -2.85
C VAL A 88 -22.98 21.84 -2.83
N ALA A 89 -24.12 21.11 -2.70
CA ALA A 89 -24.10 19.66 -2.79
C ALA A 89 -23.55 19.15 -4.14
N GLY A 90 -23.79 19.90 -5.23
CA GLY A 90 -23.22 19.58 -6.55
C GLY A 90 -21.72 19.73 -6.61
N LEU A 91 -21.17 20.80 -6.05
CA LEU A 91 -19.73 21.07 -6.03
C LEU A 91 -18.96 20.00 -5.29
N VAL A 92 -19.49 19.48 -4.18
CA VAL A 92 -18.81 18.45 -3.37
C VAL A 92 -18.99 17.04 -3.94
N ILE A 93 -20.19 16.72 -4.45
CA ILE A 93 -20.51 15.33 -4.84
C ILE A 93 -19.99 14.98 -6.24
N THR A 94 -19.87 15.95 -7.14
CA THR A 94 -19.46 15.67 -8.52
C THR A 94 -18.03 15.14 -8.59
N PRO A 95 -17.02 15.74 -7.91
CA PRO A 95 -15.65 15.21 -7.89
C PRO A 95 -15.56 13.81 -7.26
N LEU A 96 -16.30 13.56 -6.18
CA LEU A 96 -16.32 12.24 -5.54
C LEU A 96 -16.89 11.14 -6.45
N ARG A 97 -17.81 11.50 -7.34
CA ARG A 97 -18.33 10.55 -8.33
C ARG A 97 -17.34 10.27 -9.45
N SER A 98 -16.62 11.28 -9.95
CA SER A 98 -15.58 11.04 -10.96
C SER A 98 -14.49 10.13 -10.39
N ILE A 99 -13.99 10.39 -9.17
CA ILE A 99 -13.03 9.52 -8.48
C ILE A 99 -13.56 8.08 -8.39
N ALA A 100 -14.82 7.89 -8.00
CA ALA A 100 -15.42 6.56 -7.89
C ALA A 100 -15.58 5.85 -9.24
N ASP A 101 -15.85 6.58 -10.30
CA ASP A 101 -16.01 6.03 -11.66
C ASP A 101 -14.64 5.69 -12.28
N ASP A 102 -13.62 6.53 -12.07
CA ASP A 102 -12.23 6.26 -12.46
C ASP A 102 -11.70 5.02 -11.73
N ALA A 103 -11.91 4.92 -10.42
CA ALA A 103 -11.53 3.74 -9.63
C ALA A 103 -12.21 2.45 -10.12
N ARG A 104 -13.44 2.52 -10.64
CA ARG A 104 -14.12 1.37 -11.25
C ARG A 104 -13.52 0.96 -12.59
N THR A 105 -12.91 1.87 -13.31
CA THR A 105 -12.24 1.55 -14.58
C THR A 105 -11.00 0.70 -14.34
N VAL A 106 -10.25 1.01 -13.27
CA VAL A 106 -9.12 0.19 -12.81
C VAL A 106 -9.55 -1.24 -12.47
N THR A 107 -10.67 -1.42 -11.77
CA THR A 107 -11.17 -2.76 -11.42
C THR A 107 -11.62 -3.59 -12.62
N ARG A 108 -11.80 -3.01 -13.80
CA ARG A 108 -12.10 -3.72 -15.05
C ARG A 108 -10.87 -4.23 -15.80
N GLY A 109 -9.68 -4.03 -15.22
CA GLY A 109 -8.42 -4.59 -15.72
C GLY A 109 -7.46 -3.58 -16.33
N ASP A 110 -7.83 -2.32 -16.41
CA ASP A 110 -6.93 -1.25 -16.84
C ASP A 110 -6.23 -0.64 -15.62
N LEU A 111 -5.10 -1.25 -15.23
CA LEU A 111 -4.27 -0.77 -14.13
C LEU A 111 -3.46 0.50 -14.48
N SER A 112 -3.49 0.96 -15.73
CA SER A 112 -2.83 2.18 -16.15
C SER A 112 -3.70 3.44 -15.98
N ALA A 113 -5.01 3.26 -15.79
CA ALA A 113 -5.92 4.36 -15.52
C ALA A 113 -5.55 5.04 -14.19
N ARG A 114 -5.61 6.37 -14.18
CA ARG A 114 -5.38 7.20 -13.00
C ARG A 114 -6.60 8.06 -12.75
N ILE A 115 -6.75 8.42 -11.48
CA ILE A 115 -7.78 9.36 -11.06
C ILE A 115 -7.33 10.75 -11.50
N ASP A 116 -8.09 11.34 -12.41
CA ASP A 116 -7.86 12.71 -12.88
C ASP A 116 -8.70 13.67 -12.03
N TYR A 117 -8.03 14.38 -11.12
CA TYR A 117 -8.64 15.37 -10.25
C TYR A 117 -8.04 16.75 -10.51
N ASP A 118 -8.79 17.60 -11.22
CA ASP A 118 -8.40 18.99 -11.53
C ASP A 118 -9.10 19.99 -10.59
N GLY A 119 -9.31 19.60 -9.33
CA GLY A 119 -9.94 20.41 -8.30
C GLY A 119 -8.92 21.12 -7.39
N PRO A 120 -9.45 21.88 -6.39
CA PRO A 120 -8.61 22.50 -5.35
C PRO A 120 -7.78 21.45 -4.60
N ARG A 121 -6.64 21.88 -4.04
CA ARG A 121 -5.86 21.06 -3.11
C ARG A 121 -6.50 21.08 -1.74
N ASP A 122 -7.58 20.33 -1.61
CA ASP A 122 -8.35 20.11 -0.39
C ASP A 122 -8.32 18.62 -0.02
N GLU A 123 -9.14 18.21 0.92
CA GLU A 123 -9.24 16.82 1.39
C GLU A 123 -9.61 15.83 0.25
N VAL A 124 -10.29 16.32 -0.81
CA VAL A 124 -10.63 15.51 -1.99
C VAL A 124 -9.39 15.31 -2.88
N GLY A 125 -8.57 16.36 -3.00
CA GLY A 125 -7.27 16.28 -3.69
C GLY A 125 -6.31 15.31 -3.01
N GLU A 126 -6.17 15.38 -1.68
CA GLU A 126 -5.37 14.44 -0.89
C GLU A 126 -5.86 12.99 -1.07
N LEU A 127 -7.17 12.78 -1.10
CA LEU A 127 -7.75 11.46 -1.35
C LEU A 127 -7.40 10.94 -2.75
N ALA A 128 -7.47 11.78 -3.78
CA ALA A 128 -7.12 11.41 -5.15
C ALA A 128 -5.63 11.03 -5.27
N GLU A 129 -4.74 11.81 -4.64
CA GLU A 129 -3.30 11.52 -4.59
C GLU A 129 -3.01 10.19 -3.86
N ALA A 130 -3.63 9.96 -2.69
CA ALA A 130 -3.47 8.70 -1.94
C ALA A 130 -3.97 7.48 -2.73
N LEU A 131 -5.09 7.61 -3.44
CA LEU A 131 -5.60 6.56 -4.31
C LEU A 131 -4.67 6.31 -5.50
N ASN A 132 -4.13 7.35 -6.14
CA ASN A 132 -3.17 7.18 -7.22
C ASN A 132 -1.90 6.49 -6.75
N ALA A 133 -1.36 6.85 -5.58
CA ALA A 133 -0.21 6.16 -4.99
C ALA A 133 -0.49 4.66 -4.75
N MET A 134 -1.69 4.32 -4.25
CA MET A 134 -2.12 2.92 -4.09
C MET A 134 -2.24 2.19 -5.43
N LEU A 135 -2.74 2.87 -6.47
CA LEU A 135 -2.86 2.31 -7.82
C LEU A 135 -1.47 2.06 -8.45
N ASP A 136 -0.50 2.95 -8.23
CA ASP A 136 0.88 2.75 -8.65
C ASP A 136 1.50 1.52 -8.00
N GLU A 137 1.35 1.38 -6.68
CA GLU A 137 1.85 0.21 -5.96
C GLU A 137 1.19 -1.10 -6.44
N LEU A 138 -0.12 -1.07 -6.71
CA LEU A 138 -0.85 -2.22 -7.25
C LEU A 138 -0.39 -2.58 -8.67
N ALA A 139 -0.22 -1.59 -9.55
CA ALA A 139 0.26 -1.79 -10.91
C ALA A 139 1.65 -2.42 -10.91
N ASP A 140 2.56 -1.90 -10.09
CA ASP A 140 3.90 -2.44 -9.90
C ASP A 140 3.89 -3.87 -9.34
N ALA A 141 3.00 -4.17 -8.38
CA ALA A 141 2.87 -5.51 -7.83
C ALA A 141 2.39 -6.52 -8.88
N VAL A 142 1.38 -6.15 -9.68
CA VAL A 142 0.85 -6.99 -10.76
C VAL A 142 1.90 -7.20 -11.87
N GLU A 143 2.65 -6.16 -12.23
CA GLU A 143 3.69 -6.27 -13.24
C GLU A 143 4.86 -7.14 -12.75
N ARG A 144 5.26 -7.04 -11.46
CA ARG A 144 6.24 -7.95 -10.85
C ARG A 144 5.73 -9.39 -10.88
N GLN A 145 4.44 -9.62 -10.58
CA GLN A 145 3.83 -10.95 -10.60
C GLN A 145 3.77 -11.53 -12.02
N ARG A 146 3.44 -10.72 -13.04
CA ARG A 146 3.44 -11.14 -14.45
C ARG A 146 4.84 -11.55 -14.91
N ARG A 147 5.85 -10.72 -14.62
CA ARG A 147 7.25 -11.03 -14.94
C ARG A 147 7.72 -12.30 -14.24
N PHE A 148 7.38 -12.47 -12.97
CA PHE A 148 7.69 -13.69 -12.23
C PHE A 148 7.05 -14.93 -12.89
N ALA A 149 5.77 -14.91 -13.23
CA ALA A 149 5.08 -16.01 -13.86
C ALA A 149 5.64 -16.34 -15.27
N ALA A 150 5.96 -15.32 -16.06
CA ALA A 150 6.58 -15.49 -17.38
C ALA A 150 7.96 -16.14 -17.28
N ASN A 151 8.81 -15.64 -16.39
CA ASN A 151 10.16 -16.16 -16.16
C ASN A 151 10.12 -17.58 -15.59
N ALA A 152 9.23 -17.86 -14.62
CA ALA A 152 9.02 -19.21 -14.09
C ALA A 152 8.62 -20.20 -15.19
N SER A 153 7.69 -19.81 -16.05
CA SER A 153 7.24 -20.64 -17.20
C SER A 153 8.39 -20.94 -18.15
N HIS A 154 9.25 -19.94 -18.43
CA HIS A 154 10.40 -20.10 -19.31
C HIS A 154 11.46 -21.02 -18.71
N GLU A 155 11.79 -20.82 -17.43
CA GLU A 155 12.79 -21.64 -16.70
C GLU A 155 12.33 -23.09 -16.47
N LEU A 156 11.01 -23.35 -16.46
CA LEU A 156 10.46 -24.71 -16.38
C LEU A 156 10.35 -25.38 -17.76
N LYS A 157 10.08 -24.64 -18.82
CA LYS A 157 9.93 -25.18 -20.17
C LYS A 157 11.25 -25.71 -20.75
N THR A 158 12.36 -25.02 -20.49
CA THR A 158 13.68 -25.37 -21.00
C THR A 158 14.15 -26.76 -20.55
N PRO A 159 14.14 -27.12 -19.24
CA PRO A 159 14.54 -28.46 -18.79
C PRO A 159 13.59 -29.57 -19.32
N ILE A 160 12.30 -29.28 -19.44
CA ILE A 160 11.34 -30.24 -20.00
C ILE A 160 11.67 -30.53 -21.47
N ALA A 161 11.93 -29.50 -22.27
CA ALA A 161 12.36 -29.68 -23.66
C ALA A 161 13.69 -30.46 -23.78
N THR A 162 14.63 -30.17 -22.86
CA THR A 162 15.91 -30.90 -22.80
C THR A 162 15.70 -32.39 -22.49
N ILE A 163 14.82 -32.73 -21.52
CA ILE A 163 14.49 -34.10 -21.18
C ILE A 163 13.87 -34.81 -22.40
N GLN A 164 12.92 -34.14 -23.08
CA GLN A 164 12.31 -34.68 -24.28
C GLN A 164 13.33 -34.98 -25.39
N THR A 165 14.20 -34.00 -25.70
CA THR A 165 15.25 -34.16 -26.71
C THR A 165 16.20 -35.30 -26.36
N VAL A 166 16.65 -35.41 -25.10
CA VAL A 166 17.54 -36.49 -24.66
C VAL A 166 16.85 -37.86 -24.76
N ALA A 167 15.55 -37.94 -24.44
CA ALA A 167 14.77 -39.15 -24.56
C ALA A 167 14.58 -39.54 -26.03
N ASP A 168 14.23 -38.60 -26.92
CA ASP A 168 14.02 -38.85 -28.35
C ASP A 168 15.31 -39.33 -29.02
N VAL A 169 16.44 -38.73 -28.68
CA VAL A 169 17.77 -39.15 -29.17
C VAL A 169 18.11 -40.56 -28.70
N ALA A 170 17.90 -40.84 -27.41
CA ALA A 170 18.18 -42.14 -26.82
C ALA A 170 17.28 -43.26 -27.38
N LEU A 171 16.02 -42.96 -27.73
CA LEU A 171 15.10 -43.89 -28.37
C LEU A 171 15.43 -44.17 -29.86
N SER A 172 16.16 -43.24 -30.50
CA SER A 172 16.57 -43.33 -31.90
C SER A 172 17.97 -43.96 -32.07
N GLY A 173 18.74 -44.11 -30.97
CA GLY A 173 20.11 -44.61 -30.93
C GLY A 173 20.19 -46.11 -30.52
N ASP A 174 21.41 -46.54 -30.26
CA ASP A 174 21.68 -47.92 -29.81
C ASP A 174 21.48 -48.05 -28.31
N ASP A 175 21.27 -49.30 -27.83
CA ASP A 175 21.10 -49.61 -26.37
C ASP A 175 22.25 -49.10 -25.48
N ALA A 176 23.44 -48.91 -26.05
CA ALA A 176 24.60 -48.38 -25.33
C ALA A 176 24.42 -46.91 -24.87
N ASP A 177 23.55 -46.12 -25.56
CA ASP A 177 23.28 -44.71 -25.27
C ASP A 177 22.21 -44.49 -24.20
N LEU A 178 21.45 -45.52 -23.87
CA LEU A 178 20.34 -45.45 -22.92
C LEU A 178 20.79 -45.09 -21.50
N ARG A 179 21.84 -45.69 -20.99
CA ARG A 179 22.33 -45.42 -19.62
C ARG A 179 22.82 -44.00 -19.43
N PRO A 180 23.67 -43.43 -20.31
CA PRO A 180 24.08 -42.02 -20.25
C PRO A 180 22.86 -41.05 -20.36
N ALA A 181 21.91 -41.35 -21.26
CA ALA A 181 20.71 -40.56 -21.45
C ALA A 181 19.84 -40.51 -20.16
N LEU A 182 19.58 -41.70 -19.56
CA LEU A 182 18.86 -41.77 -18.27
C LEU A 182 19.57 -41.04 -17.16
N GLY A 183 20.93 -41.10 -17.11
CA GLY A 183 21.70 -40.31 -16.18
C GLY A 183 21.50 -38.81 -16.33
N ARG A 184 21.51 -38.33 -17.57
CA ARG A 184 21.30 -36.90 -17.88
C ARG A 184 19.86 -36.45 -17.62
N ILE A 185 18.87 -37.28 -17.96
CA ILE A 185 17.46 -37.01 -17.62
C ILE A 185 17.29 -36.86 -16.11
N ARG A 186 17.89 -37.75 -15.31
CA ARG A 186 17.83 -37.70 -13.85
C ARG A 186 18.46 -36.45 -13.30
N GLU A 187 19.59 -36.03 -13.83
CA GLU A 187 20.28 -34.79 -13.41
C GLU A 187 19.43 -33.56 -13.74
N VAL A 188 18.90 -33.46 -14.97
CA VAL A 188 18.04 -32.32 -15.37
C VAL A 188 16.77 -32.28 -14.54
N ASN A 189 16.15 -33.45 -14.27
CA ASN A 189 14.93 -33.52 -13.46
C ASN A 189 15.19 -33.15 -11.98
N ALA A 190 16.32 -33.57 -11.39
CA ALA A 190 16.70 -33.17 -10.04
C ALA A 190 16.90 -31.65 -9.94
N ARG A 191 17.54 -31.05 -10.95
CA ARG A 191 17.69 -29.59 -11.04
C ARG A 191 16.35 -28.88 -11.18
N ASN A 192 15.45 -29.39 -12.02
CA ASN A 192 14.10 -28.87 -12.20
C ASN A 192 13.28 -28.92 -10.89
N ALA A 193 13.34 -30.05 -10.16
CA ALA A 193 12.70 -30.19 -8.85
C ALA A 193 13.21 -29.15 -7.84
N SER A 194 14.51 -28.85 -7.82
CA SER A 194 15.09 -27.79 -7.00
C SER A 194 14.55 -26.40 -7.36
N THR A 195 14.40 -26.11 -8.68
CA THR A 195 13.79 -24.85 -9.15
C THR A 195 12.35 -24.71 -8.66
N VAL A 196 11.53 -25.75 -8.83
CA VAL A 196 10.13 -25.75 -8.38
C VAL A 196 10.05 -25.55 -6.87
N SER A 197 10.88 -26.25 -6.10
CA SER A 197 10.95 -26.07 -4.64
C SER A 197 11.29 -24.62 -4.24
N SER A 198 12.27 -24.01 -4.90
CA SER A 198 12.66 -22.61 -4.63
C SER A 198 11.54 -21.62 -5.00
N LEU A 199 10.80 -21.87 -6.08
CA LEU A 199 9.63 -21.08 -6.47
C LEU A 199 8.50 -21.18 -5.45
N LEU A 200 8.20 -22.38 -4.97
CA LEU A 200 7.19 -22.59 -3.93
C LEU A 200 7.58 -21.92 -2.61
N GLN A 201 8.86 -21.99 -2.25
CA GLN A 201 9.38 -21.29 -1.08
C GLN A 201 9.22 -19.78 -1.21
N LEU A 202 9.61 -19.21 -2.37
CA LEU A 202 9.47 -17.78 -2.62
C LEU A 202 8.01 -17.30 -2.57
N ALA A 203 7.09 -18.09 -3.14
CA ALA A 203 5.66 -17.77 -3.15
C ALA A 203 5.00 -17.87 -1.76
N ASN A 204 5.57 -18.67 -0.84
CA ASN A 204 4.99 -18.95 0.47
C ASN A 204 5.76 -18.32 1.64
N VAL A 205 6.62 -17.33 1.40
CA VAL A 205 7.32 -16.64 2.50
C VAL A 205 6.31 -15.89 3.36
N GLN A 206 6.01 -16.46 4.54
CA GLN A 206 5.14 -15.87 5.55
C GLN A 206 5.74 -16.13 6.92
N VAL A 207 5.90 -15.08 7.72
CA VAL A 207 6.36 -15.19 9.11
C VAL A 207 5.18 -15.66 9.96
N ARG A 208 5.12 -16.95 10.26
CA ARG A 208 4.04 -17.55 11.07
C ARG A 208 4.47 -17.79 12.51
N ASP A 209 5.71 -18.24 12.72
CA ASP A 209 6.26 -18.65 14.01
C ASP A 209 7.41 -17.74 14.37
N ARG A 210 7.14 -16.66 15.11
CA ARG A 210 8.18 -15.79 15.67
C ARG A 210 8.67 -16.35 17.01
N ALA A 211 9.98 -16.31 17.18
CA ALA A 211 10.67 -16.68 18.41
C ALA A 211 11.95 -15.87 18.55
N ALA A 212 12.52 -15.86 19.75
CA ALA A 212 13.86 -15.33 19.99
C ALA A 212 14.89 -16.22 19.32
N VAL A 213 15.53 -15.73 18.23
CA VAL A 213 16.54 -16.45 17.44
C VAL A 213 17.92 -15.93 17.78
N ASP A 214 18.81 -16.82 18.25
CA ASP A 214 20.24 -16.54 18.38
C ASP A 214 20.89 -16.58 16.99
N LEU A 215 21.10 -15.40 16.41
CA LEU A 215 21.70 -15.26 15.08
C LEU A 215 23.16 -15.76 15.04
N ALA A 216 23.91 -15.60 16.13
CA ALA A 216 25.29 -16.05 16.18
C ALA A 216 25.39 -17.58 16.16
N ALA A 217 24.45 -18.28 16.79
CA ALA A 217 24.35 -19.73 16.71
C ALA A 217 24.03 -20.20 15.30
N VAL A 218 23.03 -19.55 14.64
CA VAL A 218 22.64 -19.85 13.26
C VAL A 218 23.81 -19.62 12.29
N CYS A 219 24.51 -18.48 12.38
CA CYS A 219 25.65 -18.18 11.52
C CYS A 219 26.77 -19.19 11.69
N ARG A 220 27.10 -19.58 12.95
CA ARG A 220 28.17 -20.58 13.24
C ARG A 220 27.80 -21.95 12.70
N GLU A 221 26.59 -22.41 12.89
CA GLU A 221 26.13 -23.70 12.37
C GLU A 221 26.22 -23.75 10.83
N ILE A 222 25.74 -22.74 10.14
CA ILE A 222 25.73 -22.68 8.67
C ILE A 222 27.15 -22.46 8.14
N GLY A 223 27.96 -21.59 8.78
CA GLY A 223 29.34 -21.39 8.40
C GLY A 223 30.15 -22.70 8.49
N ALA A 224 29.95 -23.49 9.55
CA ALA A 224 30.59 -24.80 9.69
C ALA A 224 30.11 -25.78 8.59
N ALA A 225 28.83 -25.79 8.24
CA ALA A 225 28.31 -26.66 7.19
C ALA A 225 28.86 -26.34 5.79
N HIS A 226 29.20 -25.08 5.52
CA HIS A 226 29.77 -24.63 4.23
C HIS A 226 31.27 -24.36 4.27
N GLY A 227 31.95 -24.65 5.40
CA GLY A 227 33.40 -24.45 5.56
C GLY A 227 33.84 -22.98 5.56
N MET A 228 32.97 -22.07 6.00
CA MET A 228 33.21 -20.63 6.02
C MET A 228 33.61 -20.16 7.42
N PRO A 229 34.60 -19.28 7.56
CA PRO A 229 34.91 -18.61 8.82
C PRO A 229 33.74 -17.69 9.21
N VAL A 230 33.44 -17.66 10.52
CA VAL A 230 32.35 -16.87 11.08
C VAL A 230 32.89 -16.00 12.21
N ASP A 231 32.62 -14.68 12.07
CA ASP A 231 32.87 -13.68 13.11
C ASP A 231 31.55 -13.08 13.57
N ALA A 232 30.98 -13.62 14.65
CA ALA A 232 29.64 -13.30 15.08
C ALA A 232 29.58 -12.76 16.50
N THR A 233 29.08 -11.53 16.65
CA THR A 233 28.70 -10.98 17.95
C THR A 233 27.36 -11.60 18.38
N PRO A 234 27.19 -12.00 19.67
CA PRO A 234 25.94 -12.53 20.18
C PRO A 234 24.80 -11.50 19.99
N LEU A 235 23.81 -11.86 19.18
CA LEU A 235 22.63 -11.04 18.88
C LEU A 235 21.40 -11.94 18.78
N THR A 236 20.30 -11.50 19.40
CA THR A 236 19.01 -12.19 19.35
C THR A 236 17.99 -11.27 18.69
N VAL A 237 17.19 -11.82 17.78
CA VAL A 237 16.08 -11.10 17.10
C VAL A 237 14.78 -11.88 17.24
N ASP A 238 13.65 -11.17 17.20
CA ASP A 238 12.33 -11.81 17.13
C ASP A 238 11.97 -12.13 15.68
N ALA A 239 12.18 -13.38 15.29
CA ALA A 239 12.08 -13.82 13.89
C ALA A 239 11.59 -15.28 13.78
N SER A 240 11.29 -15.72 12.55
CA SER A 240 11.05 -17.15 12.28
C SER A 240 12.37 -17.90 12.18
N PRO A 241 12.65 -18.87 13.09
CA PRO A 241 13.91 -19.60 13.10
C PRO A 241 14.20 -20.33 11.78
N SER A 242 13.17 -20.91 11.19
CA SER A 242 13.29 -21.65 9.92
C SER A 242 13.63 -20.74 8.75
N LEU A 243 12.99 -19.57 8.65
CA LEU A 243 13.22 -18.61 7.57
C LEU A 243 14.60 -17.93 7.70
N ILE A 244 15.01 -17.58 8.91
CA ILE A 244 16.35 -17.01 9.14
C ILE A 244 17.45 -18.01 8.76
N ARG A 245 17.33 -19.27 9.23
CA ARG A 245 18.24 -20.35 8.83
C ARG A 245 18.31 -20.50 7.31
N GLN A 246 17.16 -20.50 6.65
CA GLN A 246 17.06 -20.60 5.19
C GLN A 246 17.72 -19.41 4.47
N ALA A 247 17.55 -18.19 4.98
CA ALA A 247 18.17 -17.00 4.40
C ALA A 247 19.71 -17.08 4.49
N VAL A 248 20.25 -17.41 5.68
CA VAL A 248 21.71 -17.52 5.88
C VAL A 248 22.29 -18.68 5.08
N ASP A 249 21.60 -19.84 5.00
CA ASP A 249 22.02 -20.99 4.18
C ASP A 249 22.06 -20.63 2.68
N ASN A 250 21.07 -19.91 2.17
CA ASN A 250 21.08 -19.45 0.78
C ASN A 250 22.24 -18.50 0.49
N LEU A 251 22.56 -17.59 1.42
CA LEU A 251 23.72 -16.70 1.27
C LEU A 251 25.05 -17.48 1.29
N ALA A 252 25.22 -18.37 2.25
CA ALA A 252 26.41 -19.19 2.38
C ALA A 252 26.61 -20.11 1.16
N ARG A 253 25.54 -20.77 0.72
CA ARG A 253 25.56 -21.60 -0.49
C ARG A 253 25.91 -20.81 -1.74
N ASN A 254 25.36 -19.60 -1.89
CA ASN A 254 25.67 -18.70 -2.99
C ASN A 254 27.18 -18.34 -2.99
N ALA A 255 27.70 -17.98 -1.84
CA ALA A 255 29.12 -17.68 -1.68
C ALA A 255 30.03 -18.90 -1.97
N ALA A 256 29.65 -20.12 -1.55
CA ALA A 256 30.38 -21.33 -1.82
C ALA A 256 30.37 -21.77 -3.29
N ILE A 257 29.26 -21.54 -4.01
CA ILE A 257 29.13 -21.96 -5.42
C ILE A 257 29.78 -20.96 -6.38
N HIS A 258 29.66 -19.68 -6.10
CA HIS A 258 29.99 -18.60 -7.03
C HIS A 258 31.25 -17.84 -6.64
N GLY A 259 31.77 -18.06 -5.45
CA GLY A 259 32.92 -17.34 -4.90
C GLY A 259 34.04 -18.25 -4.39
N ALA A 260 35.12 -17.60 -4.04
CA ALA A 260 36.22 -18.19 -3.25
C ALA A 260 36.28 -17.42 -1.91
N ASP A 261 36.88 -18.02 -0.90
CA ASP A 261 37.20 -17.39 0.40
C ASP A 261 35.94 -16.70 1.04
N GLY A 262 34.84 -17.45 1.07
CA GLY A 262 33.60 -16.98 1.68
C GLY A 262 33.72 -16.77 3.19
N SER A 263 33.13 -15.71 3.75
CA SER A 263 33.08 -15.45 5.19
C SER A 263 31.69 -14.90 5.61
N ILE A 264 31.37 -15.14 6.88
CA ILE A 264 30.10 -14.63 7.48
C ILE A 264 30.49 -13.74 8.66
N THR A 265 29.95 -12.52 8.67
CA THR A 265 30.13 -11.59 9.79
C THR A 265 28.77 -11.18 10.33
N LEU A 266 28.60 -11.13 11.67
CA LEU A 266 27.37 -10.66 12.33
C LEU A 266 27.74 -9.50 13.26
N ARG A 267 27.11 -8.33 13.06
CA ARG A 267 27.33 -7.11 13.85
C ARG A 267 26.02 -6.41 14.17
N PRO A 268 25.94 -5.67 15.29
CA PRO A 268 24.86 -4.72 15.49
C PRO A 268 25.03 -3.50 14.57
N ALA A 269 23.94 -3.05 13.94
CA ALA A 269 23.90 -1.88 13.05
C ALA A 269 22.73 -0.98 13.44
N GLY A 270 22.87 -0.18 14.50
CA GLY A 270 21.80 0.66 15.05
C GLY A 270 20.65 -0.18 15.61
N ALA A 271 19.46 -0.04 15.04
CA ALA A 271 18.27 -0.82 15.40
C ALA A 271 18.18 -2.17 14.66
N PHE A 272 19.23 -2.57 13.94
CA PHE A 272 19.24 -3.79 13.13
C PHE A 272 20.41 -4.70 13.54
N ALA A 273 20.23 -6.00 13.32
CA ALA A 273 21.29 -6.98 13.24
C ALA A 273 21.71 -7.11 11.77
N GLU A 274 22.99 -6.89 11.46
CA GLU A 274 23.57 -7.02 10.13
C GLU A 274 24.32 -8.34 10.02
N ILE A 275 23.84 -9.23 9.13
CA ILE A 275 24.57 -10.43 8.70
C ILE A 275 25.19 -10.11 7.34
N THR A 276 26.52 -10.05 7.28
CA THR A 276 27.27 -9.84 6.06
C THR A 276 27.88 -11.14 5.60
N VAL A 277 27.61 -11.55 4.36
CA VAL A 277 28.25 -12.68 3.70
C VAL A 277 29.08 -12.13 2.54
N GLU A 278 30.36 -12.36 2.59
CA GLU A 278 31.32 -11.96 1.55
C GLU A 278 31.84 -13.19 0.81
N SER A 279 32.07 -13.04 -0.48
CA SER A 279 32.75 -14.03 -1.30
C SER A 279 33.71 -13.34 -2.27
N GLY A 280 34.89 -13.92 -2.47
CA GLY A 280 35.82 -13.50 -3.52
C GLY A 280 35.36 -14.00 -4.88
N GLY A 281 35.94 -13.48 -5.97
CA GLY A 281 35.60 -13.92 -7.32
C GLY A 281 36.02 -12.94 -8.41
N ALA A 282 35.48 -13.09 -9.60
CA ALA A 282 35.71 -12.14 -10.70
C ALA A 282 35.14 -10.75 -10.36
N PRO A 283 35.71 -9.68 -10.94
CA PRO A 283 35.13 -8.35 -10.84
C PRO A 283 33.71 -8.33 -11.39
N LEU A 284 32.79 -7.74 -10.63
CA LEU A 284 31.38 -7.63 -10.93
C LEU A 284 31.02 -6.19 -11.27
N ASP A 285 30.06 -6.00 -12.21
CA ASP A 285 29.52 -4.69 -12.52
C ASP A 285 28.52 -4.28 -11.40
N PRO A 286 28.74 -3.16 -10.69
CA PRO A 286 27.83 -2.69 -9.67
C PRO A 286 26.39 -2.49 -10.16
N ALA A 287 26.20 -2.09 -11.42
CA ALA A 287 24.88 -1.89 -12.01
C ALA A 287 24.13 -3.22 -12.22
N GLU A 288 24.85 -4.30 -12.59
CA GLU A 288 24.25 -5.63 -12.67
C GLU A 288 23.93 -6.18 -11.27
N VAL A 289 24.84 -6.02 -10.30
CA VAL A 289 24.65 -6.52 -8.93
C VAL A 289 23.39 -5.96 -8.28
N ALA A 290 23.07 -4.70 -8.50
CA ALA A 290 21.85 -4.06 -7.96
C ALA A 290 20.56 -4.78 -8.38
N THR A 291 20.53 -5.48 -9.52
CA THR A 291 19.34 -6.18 -10.03
C THR A 291 19.19 -7.60 -9.49
N TRP A 292 20.20 -8.19 -8.83
CA TRP A 292 20.21 -9.60 -8.46
C TRP A 292 19.28 -9.96 -7.28
N THR A 293 18.65 -8.97 -6.67
CA THR A 293 17.53 -9.19 -5.73
C THR A 293 16.23 -9.57 -6.43
N GLU A 294 16.12 -9.34 -7.76
CA GLU A 294 14.96 -9.74 -8.52
C GLU A 294 14.99 -11.26 -8.82
N PRO A 295 13.82 -11.93 -8.81
CA PRO A 295 13.74 -13.35 -9.18
C PRO A 295 14.28 -13.58 -10.61
N PHE A 296 15.10 -14.62 -10.77
CA PHE A 296 15.72 -15.03 -12.03
C PHE A 296 16.82 -14.10 -12.56
N ALA A 297 17.19 -13.05 -11.83
CA ALA A 297 18.30 -12.20 -12.22
C ALA A 297 19.62 -12.99 -12.10
N ARG A 298 20.49 -12.88 -13.12
CA ARG A 298 21.79 -13.56 -13.22
C ARG A 298 22.84 -12.65 -13.85
N ALA A 299 24.11 -12.88 -13.47
CA ALA A 299 25.23 -12.30 -14.20
C ALA A 299 25.29 -12.86 -15.64
N ARG A 300 25.39 -11.98 -16.62
CA ARG A 300 25.42 -12.34 -18.07
C ARG A 300 26.55 -13.29 -18.48
N ARG A 301 27.61 -13.42 -17.67
CA ARG A 301 28.85 -14.16 -18.00
C ARG A 301 29.07 -15.46 -17.26
N THR A 302 28.21 -15.84 -16.33
CA THR A 302 28.43 -17.07 -15.57
C THR A 302 27.50 -18.18 -16.04
N SER A 303 28.08 -19.25 -16.59
CA SER A 303 27.41 -20.51 -16.89
C SER A 303 27.11 -21.35 -15.63
N SER A 304 27.11 -20.72 -14.47
CA SER A 304 26.98 -21.37 -13.17
C SER A 304 25.55 -21.88 -12.91
N SER A 305 25.46 -22.98 -12.18
CA SER A 305 24.28 -23.83 -11.99
C SER A 305 23.15 -23.25 -11.13
N GLY A 306 23.15 -21.96 -10.81
CA GLY A 306 22.12 -21.31 -9.99
C GLY A 306 20.91 -20.84 -10.79
N HIS A 307 19.70 -20.87 -10.21
CA HIS A 307 18.44 -20.48 -10.88
C HIS A 307 18.09 -18.99 -10.70
N GLY A 308 18.96 -18.19 -10.05
CA GLY A 308 18.70 -16.77 -9.76
C GLY A 308 17.56 -16.54 -8.74
N LEU A 309 17.20 -17.54 -7.94
CA LEU A 309 16.13 -17.47 -6.96
C LEU A 309 16.63 -17.30 -5.51
N GLY A 310 17.91 -17.63 -5.22
CA GLY A 310 18.43 -17.62 -3.86
C GLY A 310 18.42 -16.24 -3.22
N LEU A 311 18.95 -15.22 -3.90
CA LEU A 311 18.99 -13.83 -3.40
C LEU A 311 17.58 -13.22 -3.34
N ALA A 312 16.72 -13.54 -4.31
CA ALA A 312 15.31 -13.12 -4.28
C ALA A 312 14.58 -13.70 -3.05
N LEU A 313 14.84 -14.96 -2.70
CA LEU A 313 14.29 -15.59 -1.49
C LEU A 313 14.80 -14.93 -0.21
N VAL A 314 16.10 -14.62 -0.13
CA VAL A 314 16.67 -13.89 1.01
C VAL A 314 16.00 -12.50 1.14
N THR A 315 15.82 -11.81 0.02
CA THR A 315 15.15 -10.50 0.00
C THR A 315 13.69 -10.60 0.46
N ALA A 316 12.97 -11.64 0.02
CA ALA A 316 11.58 -11.86 0.46
C ALA A 316 11.51 -12.16 1.96
N ILE A 317 12.44 -12.99 2.49
CA ILE A 317 12.52 -13.29 3.92
C ILE A 317 12.86 -12.03 4.73
N ALA A 318 13.84 -11.22 4.30
CA ALA A 318 14.18 -9.97 4.95
C ALA A 318 12.97 -9.04 5.05
N LYS A 319 12.29 -8.78 3.93
CA LYS A 319 11.08 -7.94 3.87
C LYS A 319 9.95 -8.46 4.77
N ALA A 320 9.72 -9.76 4.80
CA ALA A 320 8.71 -10.37 5.66
C ALA A 320 9.00 -10.16 7.16
N HIS A 321 10.26 -9.92 7.53
CA HIS A 321 10.68 -9.58 8.90
C HIS A 321 10.82 -8.07 9.15
N GLY A 322 10.47 -7.19 8.16
CA GLY A 322 10.65 -5.74 8.27
C GLY A 322 12.09 -5.28 8.08
N GLY A 323 12.94 -6.14 7.50
CA GLY A 323 14.34 -5.87 7.19
C GLY A 323 14.59 -5.60 5.70
N SER A 324 15.86 -5.57 5.33
CA SER A 324 16.30 -5.35 3.95
C SER A 324 17.53 -6.17 3.59
N VAL A 325 17.83 -6.22 2.28
CA VAL A 325 19.06 -6.83 1.74
C VAL A 325 19.78 -5.80 0.89
N GLU A 326 21.07 -5.65 1.11
CA GLU A 326 21.96 -4.81 0.32
C GLU A 326 23.00 -5.66 -0.39
N LEU A 327 23.25 -5.35 -1.65
CA LEU A 327 24.23 -6.04 -2.49
C LEU A 327 25.30 -5.06 -2.94
N ALA A 328 26.56 -5.44 -2.86
CA ALA A 328 27.67 -4.65 -3.37
C ALA A 328 28.70 -5.52 -4.06
N ALA A 329 29.24 -5.03 -5.18
CA ALA A 329 30.43 -5.61 -5.79
C ALA A 329 31.65 -5.34 -4.89
N ARG A 330 32.47 -6.37 -4.60
CA ARG A 330 33.70 -6.25 -3.79
C ARG A 330 34.81 -5.61 -4.63
N ALA A 331 35.54 -4.65 -4.06
CA ALA A 331 36.60 -3.92 -4.74
C ALA A 331 37.73 -4.85 -5.29
N GLY A 332 37.95 -6.03 -4.68
CA GLY A 332 38.89 -7.04 -5.13
C GLY A 332 38.28 -8.12 -6.03
N GLY A 333 37.05 -7.97 -6.46
CA GLY A 333 36.25 -9.00 -7.13
C GLY A 333 35.42 -9.85 -6.16
N GLY A 334 34.25 -10.27 -6.60
CA GLY A 334 33.26 -11.00 -5.79
C GLY A 334 32.11 -10.15 -5.30
N LEU A 335 31.32 -10.71 -4.38
CA LEU A 335 30.06 -10.15 -3.92
C LEU A 335 30.06 -9.97 -2.39
N VAL A 336 29.49 -8.88 -1.94
CA VAL A 336 29.12 -8.63 -0.55
C VAL A 336 27.60 -8.56 -0.47
N VAL A 337 27.00 -9.37 0.42
CA VAL A 337 25.57 -9.35 0.69
C VAL A 337 25.36 -9.05 2.16
N LYS A 338 24.59 -8.02 2.46
CA LYS A 338 24.20 -7.63 3.80
C LYS A 338 22.70 -7.90 4.00
N LEU A 339 22.39 -8.72 4.98
CA LEU A 339 21.03 -8.97 5.44
C LEU A 339 20.82 -8.20 6.74
N LEU A 340 19.90 -7.22 6.71
CA LEU A 340 19.53 -6.41 7.86
C LEU A 340 18.18 -6.89 8.42
N LEU A 341 18.17 -7.19 9.72
CA LEU A 341 16.98 -7.64 10.45
C LEU A 341 16.74 -6.72 11.65
N PRO A 342 15.51 -6.30 11.95
CA PRO A 342 15.20 -5.54 13.17
C PRO A 342 15.64 -6.32 14.41
N ALA A 343 16.37 -5.62 15.34
CA ALA A 343 16.92 -6.20 16.55
C ALA A 343 16.03 -5.98 17.78
#